data_c578328e352c742ad7b74373d8de2556
#
_entry.id   c578328e352c742ad7b74373d8de2556
#
_cell.length_a   1.000
_cell.length_b   1.000
_cell.length_c   1.000
_cell.angle_alpha   90.00
_cell.angle_beta   90.00
_cell.angle_gamma   90.00
#
_symmetry.space_group_name_H-M   'P 1'
#
loop_
_entity.id
_entity.type
_entity.pdbx_description
1 polymer ?
#
loop_
_entity_poly.entity_id
_entity_poly.type
_entity_poly.pdbx_seq_one_letter_code
_entity_poly.pdbx_strand_id
1 'polypeptide(L)'
;VRCARAAGARDDDGTMRTTRETTTRETTTTTTTTTTAWTPRAMWRPDVLCVMLDWVLALARVMARATVARAVEDARGVDARRTTRGDEDEDEDEEDEEDGTLDVGVFVTGWSSGIGRASALALAKEGFAIVVPYRLGGVDAANAFARECRRAAKDSRVELVGPLDVGSERDVMKVSLSEIRRRGVDVRAVVHCAAVFNTDRNAASRGDGSPTARVNFRNVVRLTDRLVDEARRAGKTSARMRVVFVGSFVHQCATARLLGVDAFRRWVKTGGEGGRYYNPAIDYMWSKVAISAYAAAKHREWTKSGDGGASAVLVDPGLVDTRLIRDWPTALQAFYRLGAKALRLMRDPSDVARGVVRAVRFDSAATEGCPHIYAANGALLGESFWMRDERALGCVRSLAP
;
A
#
# COMPACT_ATOMS: atom_id res chain seq x y z
N VAL A 1 21.03 -51.60 -0.07
CA VAL A 1 21.47 -53.00 0.12
C VAL A 1 21.81 -53.19 1.58
N ARG A 2 20.95 -53.81 2.33
CA ARG A 2 21.10 -54.86 3.37
C ARG A 2 19.88 -54.87 4.27
N CYS A 3 19.15 -55.98 4.16
CA CYS A 3 18.15 -56.41 5.12
C CYS A 3 18.76 -56.68 6.49
N ALA A 4 18.05 -56.29 7.54
CA ALA A 4 18.22 -56.90 8.87
C ALA A 4 16.86 -57.46 9.31
N ARG A 5 16.86 -58.78 9.59
CA ARG A 5 15.74 -59.58 10.06
C ARG A 5 15.38 -59.21 11.49
N ALA A 6 14.10 -59.06 11.77
CA ALA A 6 13.57 -59.08 13.13
C ALA A 6 13.26 -60.53 13.51
N ALA A 7 13.80 -60.98 14.65
CA ALA A 7 13.48 -62.24 15.29
C ALA A 7 12.24 -62.03 16.18
N GLY A 8 11.20 -62.82 15.94
CA GLY A 8 10.03 -62.87 16.83
C GLY A 8 10.26 -63.92 17.95
N ALA A 9 10.00 -63.53 19.17
CA ALA A 9 9.80 -64.47 20.29
C ALA A 9 8.31 -64.79 20.39
N ARG A 10 7.97 -66.06 20.46
CA ARG A 10 6.62 -66.57 20.73
C ARG A 10 6.57 -66.97 22.22
N ASP A 11 5.54 -66.49 22.89
CA ASP A 11 5.14 -67.00 24.19
C ASP A 11 4.05 -68.07 24.05
N ASP A 12 4.07 -69.07 24.93
CA ASP A 12 3.38 -70.34 24.86
C ASP A 12 1.90 -70.27 25.29
N ASP A 13 1.13 -69.26 24.93
CA ASP A 13 -0.30 -69.35 25.24
C ASP A 13 -1.14 -68.64 24.15
N GLY A 14 -1.67 -69.39 23.26
CA GLY A 14 -2.31 -69.10 22.00
C GLY A 14 -3.56 -68.24 22.08
N THR A 15 -3.55 -67.03 22.65
CA THR A 15 -4.65 -66.08 22.60
C THR A 15 -4.18 -64.73 22.09
N MET A 16 -4.63 -64.40 20.88
CA MET A 16 -4.48 -63.07 20.27
C MET A 16 -5.35 -62.06 21.03
N ARG A 17 -4.74 -61.18 21.82
CA ARG A 17 -5.37 -59.94 22.30
C ARG A 17 -4.89 -58.80 21.46
N THR A 18 -5.77 -58.33 20.56
CA THR A 18 -5.59 -57.04 19.87
C THR A 18 -5.95 -55.93 20.83
N THR A 19 -4.98 -55.30 21.45
CA THR A 19 -5.11 -54.02 22.10
C THR A 19 -4.83 -52.93 21.06
N ARG A 20 -5.89 -52.25 20.62
CA ARG A 20 -5.80 -51.03 19.83
C ARG A 20 -5.42 -49.88 20.76
N GLU A 21 -4.14 -49.57 20.88
CA GLU A 21 -3.69 -48.32 21.46
C GLU A 21 -3.89 -47.21 20.41
N THR A 22 -4.88 -46.37 20.65
CA THR A 22 -5.06 -45.10 19.92
C THR A 22 -4.07 -44.10 20.52
N THR A 23 -2.88 -44.02 19.93
CA THR A 23 -1.92 -42.97 20.28
C THR A 23 -2.38 -41.70 19.56
N THR A 24 -3.11 -40.83 20.27
CA THR A 24 -3.35 -39.44 19.86
C THR A 24 -2.02 -38.71 19.91
N ARG A 25 -1.40 -38.55 18.76
CA ARG A 25 -0.26 -37.65 18.60
C ARG A 25 -0.80 -36.22 18.64
N GLU A 26 -0.77 -35.60 19.80
CA GLU A 26 -0.87 -34.16 19.92
C GLU A 26 0.35 -33.53 19.21
N THR A 27 0.13 -33.03 18.02
CA THR A 27 1.09 -32.13 17.32
C THR A 27 1.06 -30.81 18.06
N THR A 28 1.88 -30.66 19.08
CA THR A 28 2.18 -29.35 19.67
C THR A 28 2.92 -28.55 18.62
N THR A 29 2.16 -27.75 17.86
CA THR A 29 2.74 -26.74 16.97
C THR A 29 3.33 -25.66 17.86
N THR A 30 4.60 -25.80 18.22
CA THR A 30 5.38 -24.75 18.85
C THR A 30 5.53 -23.64 17.82
N THR A 31 4.62 -22.66 17.86
CA THR A 31 4.79 -21.41 17.14
C THR A 31 5.97 -20.70 17.79
N THR A 32 7.16 -20.96 17.26
CA THR A 32 8.36 -20.19 17.61
C THR A 32 8.12 -18.78 17.07
N THR A 33 7.52 -17.93 17.89
CA THR A 33 7.55 -16.49 17.70
C THR A 33 9.01 -16.11 17.87
N THR A 34 9.77 -16.13 16.79
CA THR A 34 11.07 -15.47 16.72
C THR A 34 10.79 -13.99 16.88
N THR A 35 10.72 -13.54 18.14
CA THR A 35 10.94 -12.14 18.47
C THR A 35 12.37 -11.85 18.02
N THR A 36 12.52 -11.35 16.80
CA THR A 36 13.77 -10.78 16.34
C THR A 36 14.08 -9.63 17.28
N ALA A 37 14.86 -9.94 18.32
CA ALA A 37 15.35 -8.95 19.25
C ALA A 37 16.18 -7.93 18.44
N TRP A 38 15.56 -6.84 18.10
CA TRP A 38 16.22 -5.65 17.62
C TRP A 38 17.28 -5.30 18.66
N THR A 39 18.55 -5.51 18.34
CA THR A 39 19.59 -5.04 19.23
C THR A 39 19.50 -3.51 19.23
N PRO A 40 19.30 -2.85 20.39
CA PRO A 40 19.18 -1.39 20.47
C PRO A 40 20.33 -0.66 19.75
N ARG A 41 21.49 -1.31 19.66
CA ARG A 41 22.67 -0.80 18.99
C ARG A 41 22.49 -0.48 17.49
N ALA A 42 21.59 -1.17 16.77
CA ALA A 42 21.44 -0.93 15.33
C ALA A 42 20.67 0.36 15.01
N MET A 43 19.73 0.79 15.89
CA MET A 43 19.00 2.06 15.72
C MET A 43 19.78 3.29 16.19
N TRP A 44 20.70 3.07 17.12
CA TRP A 44 21.58 4.14 17.63
C TRP A 44 22.82 4.35 16.75
N ARG A 45 22.87 3.73 15.59
CA ARG A 45 23.93 3.98 14.64
C ARG A 45 23.82 5.43 14.14
N PRO A 46 24.93 6.18 14.08
CA PRO A 46 24.91 7.58 13.66
C PRO A 46 24.29 7.77 12.27
N ASP A 47 24.51 6.83 11.34
CA ASP A 47 23.96 6.89 9.99
C ASP A 47 22.42 6.74 9.96
N VAL A 48 21.83 5.95 10.86
CA VAL A 48 20.38 5.84 10.99
C VAL A 48 19.81 7.12 11.60
N LEU A 49 20.43 7.64 12.65
CA LEU A 49 20.00 8.87 13.31
C LEU A 49 20.07 10.09 12.38
N CYS A 50 21.12 10.20 11.56
CA CYS A 50 21.22 11.26 10.56
C CYS A 50 20.07 11.21 9.54
N VAL A 51 19.73 10.02 9.05
CA VAL A 51 18.58 9.85 8.13
C VAL A 51 17.27 10.23 8.80
N MET A 52 17.07 9.83 10.06
CA MET A 52 15.86 10.18 10.80
C MET A 52 15.75 11.68 11.08
N LEU A 53 16.86 12.36 11.36
CA LEU A 53 16.88 13.82 11.52
C LEU A 53 16.50 14.51 10.20
N ASP A 54 17.05 14.07 9.07
CA ASP A 54 16.65 14.59 7.75
C ASP A 54 15.17 14.37 7.46
N TRP A 55 14.58 13.25 7.94
CA TRP A 55 13.13 13.04 7.84
C TRP A 55 12.32 14.10 8.61
N VAL A 56 12.78 14.49 9.80
CA VAL A 56 12.12 15.57 10.57
C VAL A 56 12.17 16.89 9.79
N LEU A 57 13.31 17.20 9.19
CA LEU A 57 13.47 18.40 8.36
C LEU A 57 12.62 18.34 7.07
N ALA A 58 12.52 17.19 6.45
CA ALA A 58 11.65 16.98 5.29
C ALA A 58 10.18 17.15 5.66
N LEU A 59 9.74 16.57 6.78
CA LEU A 59 8.40 16.73 7.31
C LEU A 59 8.05 18.20 7.57
N ALA A 60 8.92 18.93 8.25
CA ALA A 60 8.70 20.35 8.54
C ALA A 60 8.52 21.17 7.25
N ARG A 61 9.33 20.89 6.21
CA ARG A 61 9.19 21.52 4.89
C ARG A 61 7.86 21.20 4.22
N VAL A 62 7.43 19.94 4.24
CA VAL A 62 6.16 19.51 3.63
C VAL A 62 4.97 20.14 4.37
N MET A 63 5.01 20.17 5.70
CA MET A 63 3.95 20.80 6.51
C MET A 63 3.85 22.29 6.25
N ALA A 64 4.97 23.01 6.20
CA ALA A 64 4.98 24.44 5.89
C ALA A 64 4.37 24.69 4.48
N ARG A 65 4.75 23.92 3.48
CA ARG A 65 4.17 24.00 2.13
C ARG A 65 2.67 23.71 2.11
N ALA A 66 2.23 22.65 2.81
CA ALA A 66 0.82 22.32 2.88
C ALA A 66 -0.02 23.38 3.58
N THR A 67 0.53 24.05 4.59
CA THR A 67 -0.13 25.17 5.29
C THR A 67 -0.25 26.38 4.36
N VAL A 68 0.83 26.75 3.68
CA VAL A 68 0.82 27.86 2.72
C VAL A 68 -0.12 27.56 1.55
N ALA A 69 -0.06 26.37 0.98
CA ALA A 69 -0.94 25.97 -0.12
C ALA A 69 -2.42 26.09 0.29
N ARG A 70 -2.77 25.60 1.49
CA ARG A 70 -4.14 25.71 2.01
C ARG A 70 -4.57 27.16 2.21
N ALA A 71 -3.72 27.99 2.79
CA ALA A 71 -4.01 29.40 2.97
C ALA A 71 -4.22 30.14 1.62
N VAL A 72 -3.47 29.77 0.59
CA VAL A 72 -3.63 30.32 -0.75
C VAL A 72 -4.95 29.86 -1.38
N GLU A 73 -5.31 28.59 -1.24
CA GLU A 73 -6.60 28.06 -1.69
C GLU A 73 -7.77 28.77 -1.00
N ASP A 74 -7.70 28.93 0.31
CA ASP A 74 -8.72 29.64 1.11
C ASP A 74 -8.84 31.13 0.71
N ALA A 75 -7.71 31.80 0.49
CA ALA A 75 -7.67 33.20 0.06
C ALA A 75 -8.22 33.43 -1.36
N ARG A 76 -8.13 32.41 -2.24
CA ARG A 76 -8.69 32.47 -3.59
C ARG A 76 -10.19 32.19 -3.64
N GLY A 77 -10.83 31.94 -2.50
CA GLY A 77 -12.24 31.63 -2.40
C GLY A 77 -12.63 30.32 -3.11
N VAL A 78 -11.67 29.42 -3.33
CA VAL A 78 -11.93 28.08 -3.85
C VAL A 78 -12.58 27.29 -2.72
N ASP A 79 -13.89 27.50 -2.58
CA ASP A 79 -14.69 26.79 -1.62
C ASP A 79 -14.67 25.30 -1.97
N ALA A 80 -14.14 24.49 -1.07
CA ALA A 80 -14.12 23.03 -1.23
C ALA A 80 -15.54 22.43 -1.37
N ARG A 81 -16.57 23.22 -1.10
CA ARG A 81 -17.99 22.88 -1.32
C ARG A 81 -18.45 23.01 -2.75
N ARG A 82 -17.74 23.80 -3.59
CA ARG A 82 -18.16 24.05 -4.98
C ARG A 82 -17.76 22.90 -5.93
N THR A 83 -16.84 22.03 -5.52
CA THR A 83 -16.45 20.84 -6.29
C THR A 83 -17.35 19.62 -6.03
N THR A 84 -18.40 19.74 -5.20
CA THR A 84 -19.39 18.67 -4.97
C THR A 84 -20.64 18.84 -5.80
N ARG A 85 -20.79 19.97 -6.50
CA ARG A 85 -21.84 20.16 -7.48
C ARG A 85 -21.15 20.23 -8.85
N GLY A 86 -20.80 19.05 -9.39
CA GLY A 86 -20.54 18.92 -10.81
C GLY A 86 -21.76 19.46 -11.53
N ASP A 87 -21.54 20.35 -12.46
CA ASP A 87 -22.54 20.69 -13.44
C ASP A 87 -23.01 19.35 -14.01
N GLU A 88 -24.27 19.05 -13.83
CA GLU A 88 -24.98 18.02 -14.56
C GLU A 88 -25.00 18.53 -16.02
N ASP A 89 -23.91 18.29 -16.74
CA ASP A 89 -23.97 18.25 -18.19
C ASP A 89 -24.87 17.05 -18.49
N GLU A 90 -26.11 17.36 -18.88
CA GLU A 90 -27.04 16.45 -19.49
C GLU A 90 -26.44 15.99 -20.82
N ASP A 91 -25.47 15.09 -20.77
CA ASP A 91 -25.14 14.23 -21.90
C ASP A 91 -26.25 13.18 -21.95
N GLU A 92 -27.12 13.32 -22.97
CA GLU A 92 -28.12 12.34 -23.36
C GLU A 92 -27.40 11.00 -23.58
N ASP A 93 -27.37 10.17 -22.54
CA ASP A 93 -26.89 8.80 -22.62
C ASP A 93 -27.88 8.00 -23.47
N GLU A 94 -27.40 7.60 -24.65
CA GLU A 94 -28.05 6.53 -25.43
C GLU A 94 -28.29 5.33 -24.52
N GLU A 95 -29.54 4.91 -24.45
CA GLU A 95 -30.02 3.75 -23.71
C GLU A 95 -29.30 2.49 -24.18
N ASP A 96 -28.21 2.14 -23.53
CA ASP A 96 -27.62 0.80 -23.60
C ASP A 96 -28.38 -0.14 -22.67
N GLU A 97 -29.01 -1.15 -23.28
CA GLU A 97 -29.81 -2.22 -22.69
C GLU A 97 -29.23 -2.81 -21.40
N GLU A 98 -30.11 -3.04 -20.44
CA GLU A 98 -30.06 -3.88 -19.23
C GLU A 98 -28.76 -4.69 -18.98
N ASP A 99 -27.69 -4.06 -18.56
CA ASP A 99 -26.66 -4.69 -17.72
C ASP A 99 -26.92 -4.19 -16.29
N GLY A 100 -27.36 -5.07 -15.39
CA GLY A 100 -27.73 -4.72 -14.02
C GLY A 100 -26.70 -3.78 -13.42
N THR A 101 -27.14 -2.64 -12.90
CA THR A 101 -26.30 -1.52 -12.45
C THR A 101 -25.18 -2.02 -11.53
N LEU A 102 -23.94 -2.00 -12.05
CA LEU A 102 -22.79 -2.42 -11.28
C LEU A 102 -22.40 -1.33 -10.27
N ASP A 103 -22.05 -1.74 -9.05
CA ASP A 103 -21.55 -0.79 -8.06
C ASP A 103 -20.15 -0.29 -8.43
N VAL A 104 -19.96 1.01 -8.39
CA VAL A 104 -18.64 1.64 -8.58
C VAL A 104 -17.74 1.28 -7.40
N GLY A 105 -16.66 0.56 -7.69
CA GLY A 105 -15.78 -0.02 -6.67
C GLY A 105 -14.41 0.63 -6.55
N VAL A 106 -13.85 0.57 -5.33
CA VAL A 106 -12.48 0.95 -5.01
C VAL A 106 -11.74 -0.23 -4.39
N PHE A 107 -10.66 -0.66 -5.03
CA PHE A 107 -9.78 -1.71 -4.51
C PHE A 107 -8.77 -1.11 -3.51
N VAL A 108 -8.83 -1.53 -2.23
CA VAL A 108 -8.01 -0.93 -1.17
C VAL A 108 -7.05 -1.94 -0.56
N THR A 109 -5.75 -1.79 -0.79
CA THR A 109 -4.74 -2.58 -0.07
C THR A 109 -4.46 -2.00 1.31
N GLY A 110 -4.09 -2.83 2.29
CA GLY A 110 -3.77 -2.37 3.64
C GLY A 110 -4.96 -1.88 4.47
N TRP A 111 -6.18 -2.26 4.08
CA TRP A 111 -7.45 -1.89 4.72
C TRP A 111 -7.59 -2.33 6.20
N SER A 112 -6.78 -3.27 6.67
CA SER A 112 -6.94 -3.88 8.01
C SER A 112 -6.54 -2.96 9.17
N SER A 113 -5.84 -1.85 8.91
CA SER A 113 -5.41 -0.90 9.95
C SER A 113 -5.01 0.47 9.40
N GLY A 114 -4.87 1.44 10.30
CA GLY A 114 -4.31 2.76 10.00
C GLY A 114 -5.00 3.49 8.85
N ILE A 115 -4.21 4.07 7.96
CA ILE A 115 -4.69 4.87 6.83
C ILE A 115 -5.62 4.06 5.92
N GLY A 116 -5.24 2.83 5.56
CA GLY A 116 -6.05 2.01 4.65
C GLY A 116 -7.44 1.70 5.20
N ARG A 117 -7.54 1.41 6.52
CA ARG A 117 -8.85 1.19 7.17
C ARG A 117 -9.69 2.45 7.20
N ALA A 118 -9.10 3.57 7.62
CA ALA A 118 -9.81 4.85 7.66
C ALA A 118 -10.29 5.28 6.26
N SER A 119 -9.44 5.10 5.24
CA SER A 119 -9.77 5.43 3.85
C SER A 119 -10.89 4.55 3.31
N ALA A 120 -10.84 3.24 3.54
CA ALA A 120 -11.90 2.33 3.09
C ALA A 120 -13.25 2.66 3.75
N LEU A 121 -13.27 2.97 5.06
CA LEU A 121 -14.48 3.41 5.75
C LEU A 121 -15.01 4.75 5.21
N ALA A 122 -14.12 5.70 4.93
CA ALA A 122 -14.51 6.98 4.37
C ALA A 122 -15.09 6.83 2.96
N LEU A 123 -14.45 6.03 2.10
CA LEU A 123 -14.94 5.73 0.75
C LEU A 123 -16.28 5.00 0.76
N ALA A 124 -16.49 4.06 1.71
CA ALA A 124 -17.80 3.40 1.88
C ALA A 124 -18.93 4.41 2.22
N LYS A 125 -18.63 5.43 3.06
CA LYS A 125 -19.57 6.51 3.37
C LYS A 125 -19.89 7.41 2.17
N GLU A 126 -18.99 7.47 1.20
CA GLU A 126 -19.16 8.21 -0.04
C GLU A 126 -19.91 7.38 -1.13
N GLY A 127 -20.39 6.20 -0.79
CA GLY A 127 -21.19 5.36 -1.67
C GLY A 127 -20.39 4.39 -2.55
N PHE A 128 -19.05 4.32 -2.40
CA PHE A 128 -18.25 3.35 -3.16
C PHE A 128 -18.38 1.93 -2.60
N ALA A 129 -18.48 0.94 -3.48
CA ALA A 129 -18.23 -0.44 -3.12
C ALA A 129 -16.74 -0.65 -2.79
N ILE A 130 -16.43 -1.29 -1.66
CA ILE A 130 -15.07 -1.47 -1.19
C ILE A 130 -14.59 -2.88 -1.48
N VAL A 131 -13.57 -3.00 -2.32
CA VAL A 131 -12.93 -4.28 -2.62
C VAL A 131 -11.68 -4.43 -1.75
N VAL A 132 -11.68 -5.45 -0.88
CA VAL A 132 -10.61 -5.67 0.10
C VAL A 132 -9.95 -7.02 -0.08
N PRO A 133 -8.61 -7.06 -0.31
CA PRO A 133 -7.88 -8.31 -0.31
C PRO A 133 -7.65 -8.82 1.12
N TYR A 134 -7.87 -10.10 1.37
CA TYR A 134 -7.57 -10.71 2.66
C TYR A 134 -6.52 -11.81 2.53
N ARG A 135 -5.65 -11.96 3.52
CA ARG A 135 -4.62 -13.01 3.58
C ARG A 135 -5.22 -14.33 4.09
N LEU A 136 -4.54 -15.44 3.83
CA LEU A 136 -4.92 -16.73 4.38
C LEU A 136 -5.12 -16.63 5.91
N GLY A 137 -6.25 -17.14 6.41
CA GLY A 137 -6.68 -16.98 7.80
C GLY A 137 -7.22 -15.60 8.18
N GLY A 138 -7.30 -14.65 7.24
CA GLY A 138 -7.77 -13.28 7.49
C GLY A 138 -9.24 -13.02 7.14
N VAL A 139 -9.98 -14.02 6.74
CA VAL A 139 -11.38 -13.86 6.27
C VAL A 139 -12.31 -13.34 7.38
N ASP A 140 -12.12 -13.76 8.63
CA ASP A 140 -12.96 -13.31 9.74
C ASP A 140 -12.77 -11.82 10.02
N ALA A 141 -11.53 -11.34 9.96
CA ALA A 141 -11.22 -9.91 10.09
C ALA A 141 -11.82 -9.11 8.92
N ALA A 142 -11.81 -9.64 7.70
CA ALA A 142 -12.42 -9.03 6.53
C ALA A 142 -13.95 -8.97 6.65
N ASN A 143 -14.57 -10.05 7.11
CA ASN A 143 -16.01 -10.08 7.40
C ASN A 143 -16.40 -9.09 8.53
N ALA A 144 -15.59 -8.99 9.57
CA ALA A 144 -15.81 -8.02 10.65
C ALA A 144 -15.74 -6.58 10.11
N PHE A 145 -14.76 -6.30 9.23
CA PHE A 145 -14.64 -5.01 8.57
C PHE A 145 -15.83 -4.71 7.64
N ALA A 146 -16.30 -5.70 6.88
CA ALA A 146 -17.51 -5.53 6.06
C ALA A 146 -18.73 -5.17 6.90
N ARG A 147 -18.91 -5.77 8.09
CA ARG A 147 -19.97 -5.39 9.03
C ARG A 147 -19.80 -3.96 9.56
N GLU A 148 -18.56 -3.51 9.76
CA GLU A 148 -18.26 -2.14 10.18
C GLU A 148 -18.60 -1.12 9.09
N CYS A 149 -18.26 -1.40 7.84
CA CYS A 149 -18.65 -0.56 6.71
C CYS A 149 -20.18 -0.41 6.64
N ARG A 150 -20.93 -1.51 6.74
CA ARG A 150 -22.42 -1.47 6.76
C ARG A 150 -22.99 -0.73 7.95
N ARG A 151 -22.33 -0.70 9.11
CA ARG A 151 -22.74 0.15 10.23
C ARG A 151 -22.45 1.63 9.98
N ALA A 152 -21.37 1.93 9.27
CA ALA A 152 -20.95 3.29 8.95
C ALA A 152 -21.76 3.91 7.80
N ALA A 153 -22.19 3.07 6.84
CA ALA A 153 -23.06 3.42 5.71
C ALA A 153 -23.92 2.19 5.40
N LYS A 154 -25.24 2.30 5.59
CA LYS A 154 -26.19 1.17 5.59
C LYS A 154 -26.14 0.37 4.28
N ASP A 155 -26.00 1.06 3.16
CA ASP A 155 -26.03 0.48 1.82
C ASP A 155 -24.62 0.16 1.28
N SER A 156 -23.57 0.27 2.13
CA SER A 156 -22.22 0.02 1.68
C SER A 156 -21.99 -1.45 1.35
N ARG A 157 -21.45 -1.69 0.15
CA ARG A 157 -21.01 -2.99 -0.32
C ARG A 157 -19.55 -3.21 -0.02
N VAL A 158 -19.20 -4.38 0.47
CA VAL A 158 -17.78 -4.79 0.63
C VAL A 158 -17.60 -6.14 -0.04
N GLU A 159 -16.74 -6.18 -1.05
CA GLU A 159 -16.36 -7.38 -1.78
C GLU A 159 -15.01 -7.91 -1.28
N LEU A 160 -14.96 -9.19 -0.91
CA LEU A 160 -13.78 -9.83 -0.37
C LEU A 160 -13.02 -10.58 -1.48
N VAL A 161 -11.75 -10.26 -1.66
CA VAL A 161 -10.87 -10.90 -2.66
C VAL A 161 -9.74 -11.64 -1.96
N GLY A 162 -9.62 -12.93 -2.18
CA GLY A 162 -8.52 -13.68 -1.59
C GLY A 162 -8.71 -15.19 -1.53
N PRO A 163 -7.76 -15.87 -0.89
CA PRO A 163 -6.64 -15.30 -0.11
C PRO A 163 -5.59 -14.63 -1.02
N LEU A 164 -5.15 -13.43 -0.60
CA LEU A 164 -4.20 -12.60 -1.32
C LEU A 164 -3.25 -11.90 -0.35
N ASP A 165 -1.96 -12.22 -0.40
CA ASP A 165 -0.93 -11.47 0.28
C ASP A 165 -0.24 -10.51 -0.69
N VAL A 166 -0.37 -9.21 -0.45
CA VAL A 166 0.33 -8.17 -1.25
C VAL A 166 1.86 -8.27 -1.14
N GLY A 167 2.38 -9.02 -0.17
CA GLY A 167 3.80 -9.38 -0.07
C GLY A 167 4.21 -10.54 -1.00
N SER A 168 3.26 -11.26 -1.59
CA SER A 168 3.46 -12.39 -2.49
C SER A 168 3.24 -11.94 -3.95
N GLU A 169 4.27 -12.03 -4.78
CA GLU A 169 4.15 -11.78 -6.21
C GLU A 169 3.12 -12.70 -6.86
N ARG A 170 3.18 -14.00 -6.53
CA ARG A 170 2.24 -15.00 -7.04
C ARG A 170 0.79 -14.63 -6.76
N ASP A 171 0.51 -14.03 -5.59
CA ASP A 171 -0.86 -13.71 -5.21
C ASP A 171 -1.34 -12.43 -5.90
N VAL A 172 -0.50 -11.39 -5.99
CA VAL A 172 -0.90 -10.15 -6.69
C VAL A 172 -1.15 -10.39 -8.17
N MET A 173 -0.45 -11.35 -8.79
CA MET A 173 -0.66 -11.74 -10.18
C MET A 173 -1.95 -12.57 -10.42
N LYS A 174 -2.65 -13.00 -9.38
CA LYS A 174 -3.96 -13.69 -9.50
C LYS A 174 -5.15 -12.75 -9.44
N VAL A 175 -4.97 -11.49 -9.06
CA VAL A 175 -6.07 -10.54 -8.99
C VAL A 175 -6.68 -10.34 -10.37
N SER A 176 -7.99 -10.40 -10.47
CA SER A 176 -8.72 -10.21 -11.73
C SER A 176 -9.90 -9.26 -11.53
N LEU A 177 -9.92 -8.19 -12.32
CA LEU A 177 -11.04 -7.24 -12.37
C LEU A 177 -12.29 -7.88 -12.97
N SER A 178 -12.13 -8.74 -13.96
CA SER A 178 -13.25 -9.44 -14.60
C SER A 178 -13.97 -10.38 -13.61
N GLU A 179 -13.22 -11.01 -12.68
CA GLU A 179 -13.83 -11.80 -11.63
C GLU A 179 -14.61 -10.93 -10.63
N ILE A 180 -14.03 -9.79 -10.21
CA ILE A 180 -14.69 -8.83 -9.30
C ILE A 180 -15.94 -8.27 -9.98
N ARG A 181 -15.87 -7.94 -11.27
CA ARG A 181 -16.99 -7.44 -12.05
C ARG A 181 -18.13 -8.46 -12.15
N ARG A 182 -17.84 -9.75 -12.37
CA ARG A 182 -18.88 -10.82 -12.35
C ARG A 182 -19.60 -10.93 -11.01
N ARG A 183 -19.00 -10.43 -9.94
CA ARG A 183 -19.64 -10.30 -8.63
C ARG A 183 -20.37 -8.98 -8.43
N GLY A 184 -20.55 -8.19 -9.50
CA GLY A 184 -21.37 -6.96 -9.50
C GLY A 184 -20.62 -5.71 -9.04
N VAL A 185 -19.28 -5.67 -9.06
CA VAL A 185 -18.50 -4.47 -8.69
C VAL A 185 -17.58 -4.07 -9.84
N ASP A 186 -17.75 -2.87 -10.36
CA ASP A 186 -16.87 -2.27 -11.37
C ASP A 186 -15.79 -1.41 -10.69
N VAL A 187 -14.57 -1.94 -10.64
CA VAL A 187 -13.45 -1.27 -9.95
C VAL A 187 -12.94 -0.09 -10.79
N ARG A 188 -13.21 1.13 -10.33
CA ARG A 188 -12.79 2.38 -10.98
C ARG A 188 -11.58 3.02 -10.30
N ALA A 189 -11.24 2.62 -9.08
CA ALA A 189 -10.05 3.12 -8.41
C ALA A 189 -9.31 2.03 -7.65
N VAL A 190 -8.00 2.21 -7.52
CA VAL A 190 -7.11 1.39 -6.69
C VAL A 190 -6.38 2.28 -5.71
N VAL A 191 -6.44 1.95 -4.41
CA VAL A 191 -5.77 2.69 -3.34
C VAL A 191 -4.70 1.80 -2.70
N HIS A 192 -3.44 2.14 -2.92
CA HIS A 192 -2.29 1.44 -2.37
C HIS A 192 -1.89 2.01 -1.01
N CYS A 193 -2.47 1.44 0.08
CA CYS A 193 -2.14 1.78 1.48
C CYS A 193 -1.26 0.74 2.17
N ALA A 194 -1.15 -0.47 1.64
CA ALA A 194 -0.32 -1.51 2.25
C ALA A 194 1.15 -1.08 2.23
N ALA A 195 1.78 -1.06 3.41
CA ALA A 195 3.19 -0.77 3.56
C ALA A 195 3.77 -1.45 4.80
N VAL A 196 5.05 -1.76 4.73
CA VAL A 196 5.84 -2.28 5.84
C VAL A 196 7.12 -1.48 6.01
N PHE A 197 7.59 -1.43 7.24
CA PHE A 197 8.91 -0.91 7.60
C PHE A 197 9.70 -2.09 8.19
N ASN A 198 10.44 -2.78 7.33
CA ASN A 198 11.18 -3.97 7.77
C ASN A 198 12.44 -3.58 8.53
N THR A 199 12.58 -4.12 9.73
CA THR A 199 13.76 -3.93 10.58
C THR A 199 14.65 -5.16 10.63
N ASP A 200 14.20 -6.29 10.09
CA ASP A 200 14.95 -7.54 10.08
C ASP A 200 15.96 -7.56 8.92
N ARG A 201 17.24 -7.48 9.28
CA ARG A 201 18.35 -7.58 8.34
C ARG A 201 18.41 -8.93 7.62
N ASN A 202 18.10 -10.02 8.33
CA ASN A 202 18.16 -11.36 7.76
C ASN A 202 17.04 -11.58 6.73
N ALA A 203 15.85 -11.01 6.98
CA ALA A 203 14.78 -11.04 6.00
C ALA A 203 15.14 -10.27 4.72
N ALA A 204 15.90 -9.17 4.85
CA ALA A 204 16.37 -8.40 3.70
C ALA A 204 17.47 -9.12 2.89
N SER A 205 18.15 -10.11 3.48
CA SER A 205 19.26 -10.84 2.83
C SER A 205 18.82 -12.10 2.09
N ARG A 206 17.55 -12.43 2.05
CA ARG A 206 17.02 -13.65 1.44
C ARG A 206 16.71 -13.51 -0.06
N GLY A 207 17.67 -13.22 -0.88
CA GLY A 207 17.59 -13.33 -2.36
C GLY A 207 16.53 -12.53 -3.12
N ASP A 208 15.32 -12.39 -2.56
CA ASP A 208 14.15 -11.74 -3.21
C ASP A 208 14.08 -10.23 -2.96
N GLY A 209 15.13 -9.64 -2.41
CA GLY A 209 15.13 -8.27 -1.93
C GLY A 209 14.46 -8.10 -0.57
N SER A 210 14.45 -6.86 -0.06
CA SER A 210 13.88 -6.57 1.24
C SER A 210 12.35 -6.71 1.24
N PRO A 211 11.73 -7.12 2.38
CA PRO A 211 10.28 -7.06 2.52
C PRO A 211 9.71 -5.65 2.26
N THR A 212 10.44 -4.60 2.63
CA THR A 212 10.06 -3.21 2.35
C THR A 212 9.99 -2.94 0.84
N ALA A 213 11.02 -3.30 0.09
CA ALA A 213 11.04 -3.11 -1.36
C ALA A 213 9.96 -3.94 -2.05
N ARG A 214 9.75 -5.18 -1.60
CA ARG A 214 8.75 -6.09 -2.17
C ARG A 214 7.33 -5.60 -1.95
N VAL A 215 6.94 -5.29 -0.71
CA VAL A 215 5.57 -4.88 -0.35
C VAL A 215 5.27 -3.46 -0.78
N ASN A 216 6.22 -2.51 -0.54
CA ASN A 216 5.94 -1.09 -0.75
C ASN A 216 6.14 -0.64 -2.20
N PHE A 217 6.82 -1.45 -3.03
CA PHE A 217 7.16 -1.05 -4.38
C PHE A 217 6.92 -2.16 -5.42
N ARG A 218 7.71 -3.23 -5.45
CA ARG A 218 7.66 -4.21 -6.55
C ARG A 218 6.28 -4.81 -6.78
N ASN A 219 5.61 -5.26 -5.72
CA ASN A 219 4.28 -5.85 -5.85
C ASN A 219 3.18 -4.80 -6.05
N VAL A 220 3.40 -3.55 -5.60
CA VAL A 220 2.52 -2.42 -5.96
C VAL A 220 2.58 -2.17 -7.45
N VAL A 221 3.79 -2.13 -8.04
CA VAL A 221 3.99 -1.97 -9.50
C VAL A 221 3.26 -3.09 -10.25
N ARG A 222 3.55 -4.36 -9.93
CA ARG A 222 2.93 -5.53 -10.58
C ARG A 222 1.40 -5.52 -10.51
N LEU A 223 0.87 -5.25 -9.32
CA LEU A 223 -0.58 -5.18 -9.13
C LEU A 223 -1.18 -4.03 -9.94
N THR A 224 -0.56 -2.87 -9.93
CA THR A 224 -1.02 -1.70 -10.69
C THR A 224 -1.02 -1.98 -12.19
N ASP A 225 0.12 -2.42 -12.75
CA ASP A 225 0.25 -2.68 -14.18
C ASP A 225 -0.78 -3.73 -14.61
N ARG A 226 -0.93 -4.83 -13.84
CA ARG A 226 -1.93 -5.86 -14.12
C ARG A 226 -3.36 -5.31 -14.14
N LEU A 227 -3.77 -4.55 -13.13
CA LEU A 227 -5.13 -4.04 -13.04
C LEU A 227 -5.42 -3.01 -14.15
N VAL A 228 -4.48 -2.12 -14.43
CA VAL A 228 -4.62 -1.14 -15.52
C VAL A 228 -4.67 -1.81 -16.88
N ASP A 229 -3.82 -2.81 -17.12
CA ASP A 229 -3.83 -3.56 -18.37
C ASP A 229 -5.12 -4.37 -18.56
N GLU A 230 -5.67 -4.95 -17.48
CA GLU A 230 -6.95 -5.67 -17.55
C GLU A 230 -8.11 -4.70 -17.81
N ALA A 231 -8.11 -3.52 -17.18
CA ALA A 231 -9.11 -2.48 -17.42
C ALA A 231 -9.07 -1.99 -18.88
N ARG A 232 -7.87 -1.77 -19.43
CA ARG A 232 -7.69 -1.39 -20.84
C ARG A 232 -8.21 -2.43 -21.81
N ARG A 233 -7.92 -3.73 -21.58
CA ARG A 233 -8.38 -4.82 -22.42
C ARG A 233 -9.90 -4.99 -22.41
N ALA A 234 -10.54 -4.60 -21.32
CA ALA A 234 -12.00 -4.66 -21.21
C ALA A 234 -12.72 -3.65 -22.13
N GLY A 235 -11.99 -2.76 -22.80
CA GLY A 235 -12.50 -1.92 -23.90
C GLY A 235 -13.52 -0.87 -23.50
N LYS A 236 -13.75 -0.63 -22.20
CA LYS A 236 -14.74 0.35 -21.75
C LYS A 236 -14.13 1.74 -21.70
N THR A 237 -14.46 2.52 -22.69
CA THR A 237 -14.00 3.88 -22.98
C THR A 237 -14.42 4.93 -21.95
N SER A 238 -15.39 4.67 -21.11
CA SER A 238 -16.06 5.74 -20.36
C SER A 238 -15.42 6.12 -19.02
N ALA A 239 -14.54 5.33 -18.42
CA ALA A 239 -13.98 5.74 -17.14
C ALA A 239 -12.52 5.33 -16.95
N ARG A 240 -11.66 6.34 -16.80
CA ARG A 240 -10.24 6.18 -16.45
C ARG A 240 -10.07 5.53 -15.09
N MET A 241 -9.28 4.46 -15.01
CA MET A 241 -8.92 3.89 -13.72
C MET A 241 -8.08 4.89 -12.91
N ARG A 242 -8.50 5.21 -11.70
CA ARG A 242 -7.76 6.05 -10.77
C ARG A 242 -6.82 5.21 -9.90
N VAL A 243 -5.53 5.47 -9.92
CA VAL A 243 -4.57 4.80 -9.04
C VAL A 243 -4.01 5.78 -8.02
N VAL A 244 -4.37 5.57 -6.76
CA VAL A 244 -3.95 6.40 -5.63
C VAL A 244 -2.84 5.69 -4.86
N PHE A 245 -1.67 6.32 -4.79
CA PHE A 245 -0.53 5.82 -4.03
C PHE A 245 -0.38 6.60 -2.72
N VAL A 246 -0.39 5.90 -1.59
CA VAL A 246 -0.04 6.52 -0.31
C VAL A 246 1.49 6.59 -0.21
N GLY A 247 2.00 7.78 -0.46
CA GLY A 247 3.40 8.14 -0.42
C GLY A 247 3.94 8.31 0.99
N SER A 248 4.85 9.22 1.15
CA SER A 248 5.40 9.70 2.43
C SER A 248 6.31 10.89 2.16
N PHE A 249 6.34 11.86 3.06
CA PHE A 249 7.25 13.01 3.03
C PHE A 249 8.75 12.63 2.92
N VAL A 250 9.11 11.39 3.26
CA VAL A 250 10.51 10.92 3.19
C VAL A 250 11.07 10.89 1.77
N HIS A 251 10.22 10.89 0.73
CA HIS A 251 10.69 11.03 -0.66
C HIS A 251 11.28 12.42 -0.95
N GLN A 252 11.08 13.39 -0.07
CA GLN A 252 11.61 14.76 -0.18
C GLN A 252 12.86 15.00 0.69
N CYS A 253 13.36 13.98 1.41
CA CYS A 253 14.52 14.13 2.28
C CYS A 253 15.82 14.39 1.48
N ALA A 254 16.76 15.12 2.10
CA ALA A 254 18.02 15.47 1.48
C ALA A 254 18.92 14.24 1.32
N THR A 255 18.85 13.28 2.24
CA THR A 255 19.63 12.04 2.18
C THR A 255 19.42 11.31 0.85
N ALA A 256 18.20 11.24 0.33
CA ALA A 256 17.93 10.63 -0.97
C ALA A 256 18.71 11.33 -2.08
N ARG A 257 18.75 12.66 -2.09
CA ARG A 257 19.50 13.45 -3.09
C ARG A 257 20.99 13.30 -2.95
N LEU A 258 21.52 13.26 -1.72
CA LEU A 258 22.93 13.09 -1.43
C LEU A 258 23.45 11.71 -1.88
N LEU A 259 22.65 10.66 -1.67
CA LEU A 259 22.98 9.31 -2.15
C LEU A 259 22.90 9.19 -3.68
N GLY A 260 22.05 10.00 -4.31
CA GLY A 260 21.98 10.18 -5.75
C GLY A 260 21.27 9.07 -6.52
N VAL A 261 21.07 9.32 -7.82
CA VAL A 261 20.30 8.45 -8.73
C VAL A 261 20.96 7.08 -8.92
N ASP A 262 22.27 6.98 -8.84
CA ASP A 262 22.95 5.68 -9.02
C ASP A 262 22.73 4.75 -7.82
N ALA A 263 22.66 5.28 -6.59
CA ALA A 263 22.27 4.50 -5.43
C ALA A 263 20.79 4.07 -5.52
N PHE A 264 19.92 4.97 -5.99
CA PHE A 264 18.53 4.66 -6.27
C PHE A 264 18.38 3.55 -7.32
N ARG A 265 19.10 3.66 -8.45
CA ARG A 265 19.11 2.65 -9.52
C ARG A 265 19.54 1.28 -8.99
N ARG A 266 20.62 1.22 -8.18
CA ARG A 266 21.03 -0.04 -7.55
C ARG A 266 19.93 -0.61 -6.68
N TRP A 267 19.32 0.22 -5.82
CA TRP A 267 18.24 -0.21 -4.94
C TRP A 267 17.04 -0.77 -5.73
N VAL A 268 16.59 -0.09 -6.79
CA VAL A 268 15.51 -0.54 -7.66
C VAL A 268 15.84 -1.90 -8.30
N LYS A 269 17.08 -2.05 -8.82
CA LYS A 269 17.54 -3.28 -9.48
C LYS A 269 17.62 -4.46 -8.52
N THR A 270 18.16 -4.26 -7.34
CA THR A 270 18.39 -5.33 -6.36
C THR A 270 17.19 -5.59 -5.47
N GLY A 271 16.25 -4.63 -5.36
CA GLY A 271 15.11 -4.72 -4.47
C GLY A 271 15.45 -4.49 -3.01
N GLY A 272 16.37 -3.57 -2.75
CA GLY A 272 16.81 -3.29 -1.39
C GLY A 272 17.73 -4.39 -0.86
N GLU A 273 18.98 -4.38 -1.25
CA GLU A 273 19.95 -5.35 -0.75
C GLU A 273 20.04 -5.34 0.77
N GLY A 274 19.85 -6.53 1.33
CA GLY A 274 20.24 -6.83 2.68
C GLY A 274 21.77 -6.88 2.82
N GLY A 275 22.26 -7.25 3.99
CA GLY A 275 23.65 -7.49 4.24
C GLY A 275 24.22 -6.63 5.37
N ARG A 276 25.54 -6.60 5.48
CA ARG A 276 26.25 -5.97 6.61
C ARG A 276 25.87 -4.49 6.81
N TYR A 277 25.51 -3.81 5.72
CA TYR A 277 25.23 -2.36 5.70
C TYR A 277 23.74 -2.05 5.56
N TYR A 278 22.85 -3.04 5.72
CA TYR A 278 21.42 -2.79 5.64
C TYR A 278 20.97 -1.70 6.63
N ASN A 279 20.34 -0.67 6.09
CA ASN A 279 19.76 0.41 6.86
C ASN A 279 18.24 0.48 6.57
N PRO A 280 17.39 0.11 7.54
CA PRO A 280 15.94 0.07 7.35
C PRO A 280 15.33 1.43 7.00
N ALA A 281 15.90 2.53 7.50
CA ALA A 281 15.42 3.86 7.18
C ALA A 281 15.71 4.23 5.71
N ILE A 282 16.91 3.93 5.23
CA ILE A 282 17.29 4.13 3.81
C ILE A 282 16.42 3.23 2.91
N ASP A 283 16.22 1.98 3.30
CA ASP A 283 15.39 1.04 2.52
C ASP A 283 13.94 1.53 2.40
N TYR A 284 13.35 1.98 3.51
CA TYR A 284 12.02 2.58 3.50
C TYR A 284 11.97 3.88 2.68
N MET A 285 12.96 4.75 2.84
CA MET A 285 13.09 5.99 2.07
C MET A 285 13.08 5.69 0.57
N TRP A 286 13.92 4.74 0.11
CA TRP A 286 13.97 4.37 -1.29
C TRP A 286 12.66 3.77 -1.80
N SER A 287 11.96 3.00 -0.97
CA SER A 287 10.65 2.46 -1.36
C SER A 287 9.63 3.57 -1.63
N LYS A 288 9.67 4.67 -0.86
CA LYS A 288 8.78 5.82 -1.04
C LYS A 288 9.22 6.76 -2.17
N VAL A 289 10.53 6.87 -2.42
CA VAL A 289 11.06 7.53 -3.62
C VAL A 289 10.61 6.76 -4.87
N ALA A 290 10.76 5.44 -4.86
CA ALA A 290 10.44 4.59 -6.00
C ALA A 290 8.96 4.65 -6.39
N ILE A 291 8.05 4.60 -5.40
CA ILE A 291 6.62 4.69 -5.69
C ILE A 291 6.23 6.08 -6.21
N SER A 292 6.88 7.15 -5.72
CA SER A 292 6.64 8.51 -6.21
C SER A 292 7.13 8.68 -7.65
N ALA A 293 8.32 8.17 -7.97
CA ALA A 293 8.85 8.19 -9.33
C ALA A 293 8.01 7.33 -10.29
N TYR A 294 7.58 6.13 -9.85
CA TYR A 294 6.71 5.27 -10.63
C TYR A 294 5.36 5.93 -10.94
N ALA A 295 4.71 6.51 -9.94
CA ALA A 295 3.46 7.23 -10.14
C ALA A 295 3.60 8.35 -11.18
N ALA A 296 4.70 9.12 -11.12
CA ALA A 296 4.97 10.17 -12.10
C ALA A 296 5.25 9.61 -13.51
N ALA A 297 6.03 8.53 -13.60
CA ALA A 297 6.33 7.89 -14.88
C ALA A 297 5.06 7.34 -15.56
N LYS A 298 4.23 6.64 -14.78
CA LYS A 298 2.98 6.03 -15.29
C LYS A 298 1.90 7.08 -15.59
N HIS A 299 1.77 8.11 -14.75
CA HIS A 299 0.84 9.19 -15.06
C HIS A 299 1.14 9.83 -16.41
N ARG A 300 2.41 10.16 -16.68
CA ARG A 300 2.84 10.72 -17.98
C ARG A 300 2.62 9.74 -19.13
N GLU A 301 2.86 8.46 -18.93
CA GLU A 301 2.61 7.41 -19.92
C GLU A 301 1.12 7.32 -20.25
N TRP A 302 0.27 7.22 -19.21
CA TRP A 302 -1.17 7.02 -19.38
C TRP A 302 -1.90 8.25 -19.91
N THR A 303 -1.44 9.47 -19.58
CA THR A 303 -2.05 10.70 -20.08
C THR A 303 -1.62 11.05 -21.51
N LYS A 304 -0.42 10.60 -21.93
CA LYS A 304 0.07 10.83 -23.30
C LYS A 304 -0.56 9.90 -24.34
N SER A 305 -0.90 8.69 -23.97
CA SER A 305 -1.45 7.71 -24.89
C SER A 305 -2.83 8.08 -25.43
N GLY A 306 -3.51 9.05 -24.82
CA GLY A 306 -4.84 9.53 -25.27
C GLY A 306 -5.95 8.48 -25.16
N ASP A 307 -5.61 7.25 -24.75
CA ASP A 307 -6.54 6.11 -24.65
C ASP A 307 -7.43 6.15 -23.40
N GLY A 308 -7.34 7.20 -22.61
CA GLY A 308 -8.18 7.40 -21.44
C GLY A 308 -7.96 6.40 -20.29
N GLY A 309 -7.00 5.47 -20.41
CA GLY A 309 -6.96 4.24 -19.63
C GLY A 309 -6.74 4.35 -18.13
N ALA A 310 -5.91 5.29 -17.65
CA ALA A 310 -5.63 5.44 -16.22
C ALA A 310 -5.04 6.81 -15.85
N SER A 311 -5.07 7.12 -14.55
CA SER A 311 -4.37 8.27 -13.99
C SER A 311 -3.81 7.95 -12.61
N ALA A 312 -2.65 8.50 -12.25
CA ALA A 312 -2.04 8.32 -10.96
C ALA A 312 -2.18 9.58 -10.09
N VAL A 313 -2.35 9.36 -8.79
CA VAL A 313 -2.36 10.42 -7.76
C VAL A 313 -1.54 9.95 -6.57
N LEU A 314 -0.80 10.86 -5.93
CA LEU A 314 -0.14 10.59 -4.66
C LEU A 314 -0.88 11.27 -3.51
N VAL A 315 -0.88 10.60 -2.36
CA VAL A 315 -1.29 11.19 -1.08
C VAL A 315 -0.09 11.12 -0.13
N ASP A 316 0.39 12.28 0.32
CA ASP A 316 1.41 12.36 1.37
C ASP A 316 0.70 12.45 2.72
N PRO A 317 0.75 11.40 3.53
CA PRO A 317 0.01 11.34 4.78
C PRO A 317 0.62 12.24 5.88
N GLY A 318 1.86 12.72 5.69
CA GLY A 318 2.63 13.31 6.78
C GLY A 318 2.98 12.26 7.83
N LEU A 319 2.96 12.67 9.11
CA LEU A 319 3.22 11.81 10.26
C LEU A 319 1.89 11.30 10.82
N VAL A 320 1.68 9.98 10.80
CA VAL A 320 0.41 9.35 11.19
C VAL A 320 0.65 8.27 12.24
N ASP A 321 -0.20 8.22 13.27
CA ASP A 321 -0.16 7.15 14.28
C ASP A 321 -0.71 5.86 13.67
N THR A 322 0.18 5.04 13.16
CA THR A 322 -0.16 3.77 12.53
C THR A 322 0.67 2.63 13.11
N ARG A 323 0.31 1.40 12.74
CA ARG A 323 1.08 0.20 13.08
C ARG A 323 2.38 0.05 12.28
N LEU A 324 2.76 1.02 11.47
CA LEU A 324 3.97 0.96 10.63
C LEU A 324 5.24 0.78 11.46
N ILE A 325 5.29 1.40 12.64
CA ILE A 325 6.44 1.37 13.56
C ILE A 325 6.33 0.31 14.66
N ARG A 326 5.40 -0.65 14.52
CA ARG A 326 5.14 -1.68 15.54
C ARG A 326 6.37 -2.53 15.88
N ASP A 327 7.26 -2.71 14.91
CA ASP A 327 8.48 -3.52 15.04
C ASP A 327 9.68 -2.70 15.55
N TRP A 328 9.48 -1.43 15.89
CA TRP A 328 10.51 -0.60 16.49
C TRP A 328 10.67 -0.91 17.98
N PRO A 329 11.86 -0.65 18.58
CA PRO A 329 12.03 -0.74 20.02
C PRO A 329 10.99 0.13 20.76
N THR A 330 10.42 -0.39 21.83
CA THR A 330 9.32 0.27 22.57
C THR A 330 9.68 1.69 23.03
N ALA A 331 10.92 1.87 23.52
CA ALA A 331 11.41 3.20 23.93
C ALA A 331 11.44 4.19 22.75
N LEU A 332 11.83 3.74 21.55
CA LEU A 332 11.86 4.59 20.38
C LEU A 332 10.46 4.89 19.86
N GLN A 333 9.53 3.92 19.92
CA GLN A 333 8.12 4.17 19.63
C GLN A 333 7.52 5.23 20.56
N ALA A 334 7.80 5.12 21.85
CA ALA A 334 7.33 6.08 22.87
C ALA A 334 7.90 7.48 22.61
N PHE A 335 9.21 7.58 22.38
CA PHE A 335 9.87 8.85 22.06
C PHE A 335 9.30 9.49 20.78
N TYR A 336 9.15 8.70 19.73
CA TYR A 336 8.56 9.14 18.45
C TYR A 336 7.14 9.67 18.65
N ARG A 337 6.26 8.88 19.34
CA ARG A 337 4.88 9.28 19.57
C ARG A 337 4.77 10.51 20.47
N LEU A 338 5.55 10.58 21.55
CA LEU A 338 5.55 11.69 22.47
C LEU A 338 6.04 12.98 21.80
N GLY A 339 7.18 12.92 21.10
CA GLY A 339 7.73 14.05 20.36
C GLY A 339 6.79 14.55 19.27
N ALA A 340 6.22 13.64 18.49
CA ALA A 340 5.30 13.99 17.41
C ALA A 340 3.98 14.59 17.94
N LYS A 341 3.47 14.11 19.06
CA LYS A 341 2.27 14.68 19.72
C LYS A 341 2.57 16.05 20.33
N ALA A 342 3.68 16.19 21.05
CA ALA A 342 4.10 17.46 21.65
C ALA A 342 4.26 18.58 20.62
N LEU A 343 4.79 18.24 19.45
CA LEU A 343 4.96 19.18 18.33
C LEU A 343 3.70 19.31 17.46
N ARG A 344 2.59 18.66 17.81
CA ARG A 344 1.34 18.62 17.02
C ARG A 344 1.54 18.18 15.56
N LEU A 345 2.54 17.36 15.32
CA LEU A 345 2.89 16.84 13.98
C LEU A 345 2.12 15.57 13.63
N MET A 346 1.63 14.84 14.64
CA MET A 346 0.93 13.58 14.45
C MET A 346 -0.53 13.83 14.03
N ARG A 347 -0.90 13.18 12.93
CA ARG A 347 -2.25 13.22 12.38
C ARG A 347 -3.00 11.95 12.70
N ASP A 348 -4.32 12.04 12.74
CA ASP A 348 -5.18 10.87 12.80
C ASP A 348 -5.30 10.23 11.38
N PRO A 349 -5.41 8.90 11.27
CA PRO A 349 -5.68 8.23 10.00
C PRO A 349 -6.92 8.75 9.27
N SER A 350 -7.94 9.23 9.99
CA SER A 350 -9.16 9.81 9.42
C SER A 350 -8.90 11.14 8.69
N ASP A 351 -7.89 11.90 9.12
CA ASP A 351 -7.49 13.13 8.41
C ASP A 351 -6.93 12.81 7.03
N VAL A 352 -6.09 11.76 6.96
CA VAL A 352 -5.50 11.30 5.70
C VAL A 352 -6.56 10.70 4.79
N ALA A 353 -7.55 10.02 5.36
CA ALA A 353 -8.66 9.43 4.61
C ALA A 353 -9.42 10.46 3.78
N ARG A 354 -9.57 11.71 4.28
CA ARG A 354 -10.17 12.80 3.48
C ARG A 354 -9.36 13.13 2.23
N GLY A 355 -8.04 13.13 2.35
CA GLY A 355 -7.14 13.30 1.21
C GLY A 355 -7.24 12.16 0.19
N VAL A 356 -7.41 10.92 0.67
CA VAL A 356 -7.61 9.75 -0.19
C VAL A 356 -8.97 9.81 -0.90
N VAL A 357 -10.05 10.15 -0.20
CA VAL A 357 -11.38 10.35 -0.81
C VAL A 357 -11.31 11.41 -1.90
N ARG A 358 -10.69 12.55 -1.62
CA ARG A 358 -10.48 13.61 -2.62
C ARG A 358 -9.69 13.08 -3.82
N ALA A 359 -8.61 12.32 -3.59
CA ALA A 359 -7.79 11.75 -4.65
C ALA A 359 -8.55 10.74 -5.53
N VAL A 360 -9.51 10.00 -4.97
CA VAL A 360 -10.37 9.05 -5.72
C VAL A 360 -11.42 9.80 -6.54
N ARG A 361 -12.08 10.82 -5.97
CA ARG A 361 -13.20 11.56 -6.58
C ARG A 361 -12.78 12.61 -7.60
N PHE A 362 -11.62 13.19 -7.42
CA PHE A 362 -11.20 14.33 -8.23
C PHE A 362 -10.95 13.88 -9.68
N ASP A 363 -11.79 14.31 -10.56
CA ASP A 363 -11.56 14.16 -11.99
C ASP A 363 -10.49 15.16 -12.42
N SER A 364 -9.26 14.71 -12.49
CA SER A 364 -8.18 15.52 -13.05
C SER A 364 -8.18 15.36 -14.56
N ALA A 365 -9.18 15.90 -15.19
CA ALA A 365 -9.13 16.10 -16.64
C ALA A 365 -8.00 17.02 -16.97
N ALA A 366 -6.87 16.98 -16.58
CA ALA A 366 -5.88 17.89 -17.09
C ALA A 366 -4.80 18.44 -16.13
N THR A 367 -3.95 17.59 -15.65
CA THR A 367 -2.59 18.10 -15.51
C THR A 367 -1.70 17.25 -16.41
N GLU A 368 -1.57 17.67 -17.63
CA GLU A 368 -0.54 17.15 -18.51
C GLU A 368 0.81 17.26 -17.78
N GLY A 369 1.41 16.12 -17.52
CA GLY A 369 2.80 16.04 -17.11
C GLY A 369 3.10 15.41 -15.76
N CYS A 370 2.37 15.63 -14.68
CA CYS A 370 2.68 15.06 -13.39
C CYS A 370 1.47 14.75 -12.52
N PRO A 371 1.50 13.64 -11.74
CA PRO A 371 0.40 13.31 -10.85
C PRO A 371 0.25 14.37 -9.75
N HIS A 372 -0.98 14.66 -9.37
CA HIS A 372 -1.25 15.48 -8.20
C HIS A 372 -0.71 14.81 -6.93
N ILE A 373 -0.14 15.60 -6.04
CA ILE A 373 0.25 15.18 -4.71
C ILE A 373 -0.64 15.91 -3.72
N TYR A 374 -1.48 15.17 -3.01
CA TYR A 374 -2.29 15.72 -1.94
C TYR A 374 -1.61 15.51 -0.57
N ALA A 375 -1.52 16.57 0.22
CA ALA A 375 -1.24 16.45 1.64
C ALA A 375 -2.44 15.84 2.38
N ALA A 376 -2.23 15.40 3.61
CA ALA A 376 -3.29 14.87 4.46
C ALA A 376 -4.46 15.84 4.69
N ASN A 377 -4.22 17.15 4.66
CA ASN A 377 -5.26 18.19 4.74
C ASN A 377 -5.95 18.47 3.40
N GLY A 378 -5.65 17.71 2.35
CA GLY A 378 -6.18 17.88 1.00
C GLY A 378 -5.52 18.99 0.17
N ALA A 379 -4.55 19.73 0.70
CA ALA A 379 -3.83 20.73 -0.07
C ALA A 379 -2.95 20.08 -1.16
N LEU A 380 -2.83 20.72 -2.31
CA LEU A 380 -1.92 20.30 -3.36
C LEU A 380 -0.47 20.62 -2.99
N LEU A 381 0.41 19.64 -3.13
CA LEU A 381 1.85 19.77 -2.95
C LEU A 381 2.56 19.78 -4.30
N GLY A 382 3.67 20.52 -4.36
CA GLY A 382 4.54 20.50 -5.53
C GLY A 382 5.30 19.18 -5.70
N GLU A 383 5.68 18.91 -6.94
CA GLU A 383 6.47 17.73 -7.31
C GLU A 383 7.81 17.65 -6.58
N SER A 384 8.23 16.44 -6.25
CA SER A 384 9.58 16.21 -5.75
C SER A 384 10.61 16.13 -6.89
N PHE A 385 11.88 16.26 -6.55
CA PHE A 385 12.99 16.03 -7.49
C PHE A 385 12.85 14.69 -8.25
N TRP A 386 12.53 13.62 -7.53
CA TRP A 386 12.46 12.25 -8.06
C TRP A 386 11.32 12.02 -9.06
N MET A 387 10.31 12.88 -9.06
CA MET A 387 9.20 12.85 -10.00
C MET A 387 9.49 13.58 -11.30
N ARG A 388 10.59 14.35 -11.36
CA ARG A 388 11.01 15.15 -12.51
C ARG A 388 12.31 14.69 -13.15
N ASP A 389 13.17 14.00 -12.39
CA ASP A 389 14.48 13.53 -12.90
C ASP A 389 14.28 12.34 -13.85
N GLU A 390 14.55 12.54 -15.14
CA GLU A 390 14.33 11.52 -16.18
C GLU A 390 15.19 10.24 -15.96
N ARG A 391 16.34 10.35 -15.31
CA ARG A 391 17.17 9.19 -14.97
C ARG A 391 16.50 8.35 -13.87
N ALA A 392 15.87 9.02 -12.89
CA ALA A 392 15.11 8.34 -11.83
C ALA A 392 13.84 7.69 -12.41
N LEU A 393 13.11 8.40 -13.28
CA LEU A 393 11.94 7.86 -13.97
C LEU A 393 12.32 6.66 -14.86
N GLY A 394 13.45 6.73 -15.56
CA GLY A 394 13.98 5.63 -16.35
C GLY A 394 14.26 4.37 -15.52
N CYS A 395 14.73 4.52 -14.26
CA CYS A 395 14.96 3.38 -13.38
C CYS A 395 13.69 2.58 -13.05
N VAL A 396 12.54 3.24 -12.91
CA VAL A 396 11.28 2.60 -12.55
C VAL A 396 10.50 2.11 -13.79
N ARG A 397 10.65 2.76 -14.94
CA ARG A 397 10.09 2.31 -16.23
C ARG A 397 10.66 0.95 -16.67
N SER A 398 11.93 0.70 -16.38
CA SER A 398 12.60 -0.55 -16.77
C SER A 398 12.13 -1.79 -15.97
N LEU A 399 11.26 -1.61 -14.98
CA LEU A 399 10.65 -2.69 -14.21
C LEU A 399 9.28 -3.12 -14.72
N ALA A 400 8.71 -2.37 -15.66
CA ALA A 400 7.50 -2.81 -16.35
C ALA A 400 7.82 -4.10 -17.12
N PRO A 401 6.97 -5.14 -17.03
CA PRO A 401 7.17 -6.43 -17.68
C PRO A 401 7.28 -6.32 -19.18
#